data_87d6fafa94406d149d2b02deaecbdb80
#
_entry.id   87d6fafa94406d149d2b02deaecbdb80
#
_cell.length_a   1.000
_cell.length_b   1.000
_cell.length_c   1.000
_cell.angle_alpha   90.00
_cell.angle_beta   90.00
_cell.angle_gamma   90.00
#
_symmetry.space_group_name_H-M   'P 1'
#
loop_
_entity.id
_entity.type
_entity.pdbx_description
1 polymer ?
#
loop_
_entity_poly.entity_id
_entity_poly.type
_entity_poly.pdbx_seq_one_letter_code
_entity_poly.pdbx_strand_id
1 'polypeptide(L)'
;MREYYEHIKAKASLSMQDVIETCRSLTPSDYKTRPYRFPDLHNGVALLDNEDALNCYIAAYGEMHMIKCRSALQNFPFDNISGSIEIVDWGCGQGIGSMCVVDCFKEHDLLQWLKQITLIEPSKIALERAEINLTI
;
A
#
# COMPACT_ATOMS: atom_id res chain seq x y z
N MET A 1 0.16 -14.93 -3.84
CA MET A 1 1.35 -14.18 -3.38
C MET A 1 2.52 -14.23 -4.37
N ARG A 2 2.87 -15.40 -4.92
CA ARG A 2 4.00 -15.53 -5.86
C ARG A 2 3.84 -14.68 -7.13
N GLU A 3 2.68 -14.73 -7.77
CA GLU A 3 2.43 -13.96 -8.99
C GLU A 3 2.51 -12.45 -8.73
N TYR A 4 1.90 -11.98 -7.66
CA TYR A 4 2.02 -10.59 -7.23
C TYR A 4 3.48 -10.18 -7.01
N TYR A 5 4.24 -10.98 -6.27
CA TYR A 5 5.66 -10.71 -6.01
C TYR A 5 6.48 -10.58 -7.30
N GLU A 6 6.24 -11.45 -8.29
CA GLU A 6 6.95 -11.38 -9.58
C GLU A 6 6.65 -10.07 -10.34
N HIS A 7 5.42 -9.56 -10.26
CA HIS A 7 5.06 -8.27 -10.86
C HIS A 7 5.73 -7.09 -10.15
N ILE A 8 5.75 -7.12 -8.82
CA ILE A 8 6.33 -6.04 -8.01
C ILE A 8 7.84 -5.97 -8.15
N LYS A 9 8.55 -7.09 -8.03
CA LYS A 9 10.02 -7.12 -8.12
C LYS A 9 10.57 -6.73 -9.49
N ALA A 10 9.75 -6.76 -10.53
CA ALA A 10 10.14 -6.30 -11.86
C ALA A 10 10.22 -4.76 -11.96
N LYS A 11 9.74 -4.03 -10.96
CA LYS A 11 9.77 -2.57 -10.93
C LYS A 11 11.13 -2.08 -10.43
N ALA A 12 11.74 -1.15 -11.14
CA ALA A 12 13.02 -0.56 -10.76
C ALA A 12 12.92 0.35 -9.51
N SER A 13 11.76 0.95 -9.31
CA SER A 13 11.40 1.72 -8.12
C SER A 13 9.89 1.59 -7.93
N LEU A 14 9.47 0.96 -6.86
CA LEU A 14 8.06 0.73 -6.58
C LEU A 14 7.41 1.97 -5.98
N SER A 15 6.23 2.32 -6.50
CA SER A 15 5.34 3.36 -5.96
C SER A 15 3.98 2.77 -5.58
N MET A 16 3.18 3.52 -4.81
CA MET A 16 1.80 3.13 -4.52
C MET A 16 0.95 3.01 -5.80
N GLN A 17 1.23 3.81 -6.81
CA GLN A 17 0.56 3.74 -8.12
C GLN A 17 0.83 2.39 -8.81
N ASP A 18 2.08 1.91 -8.79
CA ASP A 18 2.45 0.59 -9.34
C ASP A 18 1.72 -0.55 -8.64
N VAL A 19 1.57 -0.46 -7.33
CA VAL A 19 0.81 -1.45 -6.54
C VAL A 19 -0.66 -1.47 -6.95
N ILE A 20 -1.29 -0.30 -7.14
CA ILE A 20 -2.67 -0.19 -7.60
C ILE A 20 -2.84 -0.82 -8.99
N GLU A 21 -1.96 -0.51 -9.93
CA GLU A 21 -1.99 -1.03 -11.29
C GLU A 21 -1.80 -2.56 -11.31
N THR A 22 -0.85 -3.06 -10.52
CA THR A 22 -0.62 -4.51 -10.37
C THR A 22 -1.85 -5.21 -9.81
N CYS A 23 -2.44 -4.70 -8.73
CA CYS A 23 -3.65 -5.28 -8.17
C CYS A 23 -4.83 -5.25 -9.15
N ARG A 24 -4.99 -4.17 -9.91
CA ARG A 24 -6.01 -4.07 -10.97
C ARG A 24 -5.79 -5.11 -12.07
N SER A 25 -4.54 -5.40 -12.45
CA SER A 25 -4.23 -6.41 -13.47
C SER A 25 -4.51 -7.83 -12.98
N LEU A 26 -4.27 -8.12 -11.71
CA LEU A 26 -4.45 -9.42 -11.06
C LEU A 26 -5.87 -9.65 -10.53
N THR A 27 -6.71 -8.62 -10.51
CA THR A 27 -8.09 -8.74 -10.06
C THR A 27 -8.90 -9.57 -11.06
N PRO A 28 -9.66 -10.60 -10.60
CA PRO A 28 -10.49 -11.44 -11.45
C PRO A 28 -11.46 -10.62 -12.32
N SER A 29 -11.76 -11.10 -13.51
CA SER A 29 -12.54 -10.37 -14.54
C SER A 29 -13.95 -10.03 -14.10
N ASP A 30 -14.58 -10.87 -13.28
CA ASP A 30 -15.90 -10.63 -12.70
C ASP A 30 -15.94 -9.43 -11.73
N TYR A 31 -14.82 -9.13 -11.05
CA TYR A 31 -14.66 -7.92 -10.25
C TYR A 31 -14.46 -6.67 -11.11
N LYS A 32 -13.85 -6.81 -12.30
CA LYS A 32 -13.66 -5.68 -13.24
C LYS A 32 -14.97 -5.19 -13.85
N THR A 33 -15.91 -6.11 -14.09
CA THR A 33 -17.24 -5.79 -14.64
C THR A 33 -18.25 -5.31 -13.59
N ARG A 34 -17.96 -5.55 -12.32
CA ARG A 34 -18.73 -5.07 -11.17
C ARG A 34 -17.80 -4.27 -10.27
N PRO A 35 -17.47 -3.02 -10.62
CA PRO A 35 -16.42 -2.26 -9.97
C PRO A 35 -16.58 -2.10 -8.45
N TYR A 36 -17.68 -2.55 -7.88
CA TYR A 36 -18.01 -2.33 -6.47
C TYR A 36 -18.77 -3.51 -5.86
N ARG A 37 -18.09 -4.63 -5.66
CA ARG A 37 -18.56 -5.61 -4.69
C ARG A 37 -18.14 -5.19 -3.28
N PHE A 38 -18.48 -3.95 -2.91
CA PHE A 38 -18.30 -3.45 -1.55
C PHE A 38 -18.87 -4.39 -0.47
N PRO A 39 -20.03 -5.08 -0.70
CA PRO A 39 -20.52 -6.05 0.28
C PRO A 39 -19.55 -7.21 0.52
N ASP A 40 -18.85 -7.71 -0.50
CA ASP A 40 -17.91 -8.83 -0.36
C ASP A 40 -16.65 -8.43 0.43
N LEU A 41 -16.30 -7.14 0.40
CA LEU A 41 -15.22 -6.53 1.19
C LEU A 41 -15.73 -5.90 2.49
N HIS A 42 -17.00 -6.14 2.85
CA HIS A 42 -17.66 -5.52 4.02
C HIS A 42 -17.39 -4.02 4.12
N ASN A 43 -17.51 -3.32 2.98
CA ASN A 43 -17.22 -1.88 2.87
C ASN A 43 -15.79 -1.50 3.33
N GLY A 44 -14.82 -2.40 3.16
CA GLY A 44 -13.43 -2.17 3.51
C GLY A 44 -13.05 -2.48 4.96
N VAL A 45 -13.97 -3.04 5.77
CA VAL A 45 -13.70 -3.44 7.16
C VAL A 45 -13.49 -4.95 7.34
N ALA A 46 -13.59 -5.75 6.28
CA ALA A 46 -13.33 -7.18 6.36
C ALA A 46 -11.86 -7.46 6.68
N LEU A 47 -11.62 -8.47 7.50
CA LEU A 47 -10.30 -9.06 7.60
C LEU A 47 -10.01 -9.80 6.29
N LEU A 48 -9.04 -9.32 5.52
CA LEU A 48 -8.67 -9.91 4.24
C LEU A 48 -7.84 -11.17 4.48
N ASP A 49 -8.28 -12.31 3.98
CA ASP A 49 -7.70 -13.63 4.27
C ASP A 49 -7.22 -14.41 3.04
N ASN A 50 -7.37 -13.83 1.84
CA ASN A 50 -6.92 -14.43 0.59
C ASN A 50 -6.42 -13.38 -0.41
N GLU A 51 -5.67 -13.83 -1.42
CA GLU A 51 -5.01 -12.95 -2.39
C GLU A 51 -5.99 -12.19 -3.29
N ASP A 52 -7.10 -12.81 -3.68
CA ASP A 52 -8.11 -12.16 -4.51
C ASP A 52 -8.77 -10.99 -3.75
N ALA A 53 -9.08 -11.19 -2.47
CA ALA A 53 -9.59 -10.12 -1.61
C ALA A 53 -8.58 -8.98 -1.45
N LEU A 54 -7.28 -9.29 -1.30
CA LEU A 54 -6.22 -8.30 -1.24
C LEU A 54 -6.14 -7.48 -2.54
N ASN A 55 -6.14 -8.15 -3.69
CA ASN A 55 -6.10 -7.48 -4.99
C ASN A 55 -7.35 -6.62 -5.21
N CYS A 56 -8.54 -7.18 -4.93
CA CYS A 56 -9.81 -6.46 -5.08
C CYS A 56 -9.87 -5.22 -4.18
N TYR A 57 -9.39 -5.32 -2.94
CA TYR A 57 -9.36 -4.19 -2.01
C TYR A 57 -8.54 -3.03 -2.57
N ILE A 58 -7.31 -3.28 -2.99
CA ILE A 58 -6.47 -2.23 -3.57
C ILE A 58 -7.01 -1.74 -4.91
N ALA A 59 -7.52 -2.64 -5.77
CA ALA A 59 -8.12 -2.25 -7.03
C ALA A 59 -9.32 -1.30 -6.85
N ALA A 60 -10.13 -1.52 -5.80
CA ALA A 60 -11.32 -0.73 -5.50
C ALA A 60 -11.02 0.55 -4.71
N TYR A 61 -10.17 0.47 -3.70
CA TYR A 61 -9.97 1.55 -2.72
C TYR A 61 -8.60 2.21 -2.77
N GLY A 62 -7.59 1.57 -3.40
CA GLY A 62 -6.20 2.00 -3.33
C GLY A 62 -6.00 3.45 -3.78
N GLU A 63 -6.60 3.85 -4.91
CA GLU A 63 -6.49 5.21 -5.42
C GLU A 63 -7.12 6.25 -4.46
N MET A 64 -8.28 5.94 -3.89
CA MET A 64 -8.92 6.81 -2.90
C MET A 64 -8.06 6.96 -1.66
N HIS A 65 -7.49 5.87 -1.15
CA HIS A 65 -6.59 5.91 0.00
C HIS A 65 -5.30 6.68 -0.31
N MET A 66 -4.70 6.44 -1.47
CA MET A 66 -3.52 7.18 -1.92
C MET A 66 -3.78 8.70 -1.95
N ILE A 67 -4.89 9.13 -2.55
CA ILE A 67 -5.27 10.55 -2.60
C ILE A 67 -5.43 11.13 -1.19
N LYS A 68 -6.13 10.42 -0.30
CA LYS A 68 -6.32 10.86 1.10
C LYS A 68 -5.02 10.96 1.87
N CYS A 69 -4.13 9.97 1.75
CA CYS A 69 -2.82 9.98 2.40
C CYS A 69 -1.97 11.14 1.88
N ARG A 70 -1.89 11.33 0.56
CA ARG A 70 -1.14 12.45 -0.03
C ARG A 70 -1.71 13.80 0.39
N SER A 71 -3.02 13.95 0.43
CA SER A 71 -3.67 15.17 0.94
C SER A 71 -3.33 15.46 2.40
N ALA A 72 -3.31 14.42 3.25
CA ALA A 72 -2.92 14.57 4.66
C ALA A 72 -1.45 14.96 4.82
N LEU A 73 -0.57 14.48 3.93
CA LEU A 73 0.87 14.78 3.95
C LEU A 73 1.23 16.10 3.27
N GLN A 74 0.29 16.74 2.55
CA GLN A 74 0.55 17.95 1.76
C GLN A 74 1.15 19.10 2.57
N ASN A 75 0.78 19.23 3.84
CA ASN A 75 1.27 20.28 4.75
C ASN A 75 2.27 19.75 5.77
N PHE A 76 2.76 18.53 5.60
CA PHE A 76 3.77 17.98 6.49
C PHE A 76 5.11 18.67 6.22
N PRO A 77 5.83 19.14 7.27
CA PRO A 77 7.03 19.93 7.11
C PRO A 77 8.26 19.07 6.77
N PHE A 78 8.26 18.44 5.60
CA PHE A 78 9.34 17.56 5.15
C PHE A 78 10.71 18.26 5.18
N ASP A 79 10.77 19.55 4.86
CA ASP A 79 12.01 20.35 4.86
C ASP A 79 12.64 20.52 6.26
N ASN A 80 11.87 20.28 7.33
CA ASN A 80 12.35 20.37 8.70
C ASN A 80 12.88 19.03 9.25
N ILE A 81 12.85 17.99 8.46
CA ILE A 81 13.34 16.68 8.86
C ILE A 81 14.87 16.70 8.90
N SER A 82 15.42 16.50 10.10
CA SER A 82 16.85 16.33 10.32
C SER A 82 17.08 15.18 11.29
N GLY A 83 17.66 14.10 10.81
CA GLY A 83 17.95 12.92 11.61
C GLY A 83 17.07 11.72 11.30
N SER A 84 17.24 10.65 12.07
CA SER A 84 16.63 9.37 11.79
C SER A 84 15.11 9.37 12.06
N ILE A 85 14.36 8.78 11.14
CA ILE A 85 12.90 8.68 11.18
C ILE A 85 12.52 7.22 11.36
N GLU A 86 11.53 6.97 12.20
CA GLU A 86 10.88 5.69 12.36
C GLU A 86 9.38 5.87 12.09
N ILE A 87 8.81 4.94 11.30
CA ILE A 87 7.38 4.90 10.99
C ILE A 87 6.77 3.72 11.75
N VAL A 88 5.64 3.94 12.42
CA VAL A 88 4.82 2.89 13.00
C VAL A 88 3.44 2.95 12.36
N ASP A 89 3.07 1.90 11.61
CA ASP A 89 1.79 1.81 10.90
C ASP A 89 0.88 0.79 11.60
N TRP A 90 -0.11 1.31 12.33
CA TRP A 90 -1.09 0.52 13.06
C TRP A 90 -2.30 0.19 12.18
N GLY A 91 -2.60 -1.11 12.02
CA GLY A 91 -3.63 -1.56 11.09
C GLY A 91 -3.19 -1.30 9.64
N CYS A 92 -1.93 -1.58 9.35
CA CYS A 92 -1.30 -1.21 8.07
C CYS A 92 -1.96 -1.87 6.85
N GLY A 93 -2.78 -2.92 7.06
CA GLY A 93 -3.34 -3.70 5.96
C GLY A 93 -2.22 -4.19 5.03
N GLN A 94 -2.28 -3.79 3.78
CA GLN A 94 -1.27 -4.08 2.77
C GLN A 94 -0.17 -3.01 2.65
N GLY A 95 -0.04 -2.14 3.66
CA GLY A 95 1.00 -1.11 3.74
C GLY A 95 0.71 0.15 2.93
N ILE A 96 -0.55 0.45 2.60
CA ILE A 96 -0.93 1.60 1.76
C ILE A 96 -0.44 2.92 2.36
N GLY A 97 -0.67 3.13 3.66
CA GLY A 97 -0.23 4.34 4.37
C GLY A 97 1.28 4.52 4.33
N SER A 98 2.00 3.47 4.71
CA SER A 98 3.47 3.45 4.68
C SER A 98 4.04 3.68 3.28
N MET A 99 3.44 3.05 2.25
CA MET A 99 3.84 3.28 0.84
C MET A 99 3.69 4.74 0.43
N CYS A 100 2.58 5.39 0.78
CA CYS A 100 2.37 6.80 0.48
C CYS A 100 3.40 7.71 1.17
N VAL A 101 3.78 7.39 2.41
CA VAL A 101 4.85 8.13 3.13
C VAL A 101 6.19 7.91 2.46
N VAL A 102 6.53 6.67 2.09
CA VAL A 102 7.76 6.34 1.37
C VAL A 102 7.84 7.06 0.03
N ASP A 103 6.73 7.13 -0.73
CA ASP A 103 6.68 7.87 -1.99
C ASP A 103 6.95 9.37 -1.77
N CYS A 104 6.35 9.98 -0.73
CA CYS A 104 6.66 11.36 -0.36
C CYS A 104 8.13 11.55 0.06
N PHE A 105 8.71 10.58 0.78
CA PHE A 105 10.14 10.63 1.15
C PHE A 105 11.05 10.54 -0.06
N LYS A 106 10.69 9.77 -1.08
CA LYS A 106 11.43 9.76 -2.36
C LYS A 106 11.36 11.11 -3.06
N GLU A 107 10.17 11.73 -3.11
CA GLU A 107 9.95 13.02 -3.74
C GLU A 107 10.72 14.17 -3.07
N HIS A 108 11.02 14.04 -1.77
CA HIS A 108 11.76 15.03 -0.97
C HIS A 108 13.22 14.64 -0.67
N ASP A 109 13.74 13.60 -1.29
CA ASP A 109 15.11 13.08 -1.05
C ASP A 109 15.40 12.73 0.43
N LEU A 110 14.38 12.16 1.13
CA LEU A 110 14.45 11.88 2.57
C LEU A 110 14.64 10.42 2.93
N LEU A 111 14.73 9.50 1.95
CA LEU A 111 14.86 8.06 2.22
C LEU A 111 16.07 7.70 3.08
N GLN A 112 17.17 8.46 2.97
CA GLN A 112 18.37 8.24 3.79
C GLN A 112 18.13 8.45 5.29
N TRP A 113 17.07 9.15 5.66
CA TRP A 113 16.69 9.37 7.05
C TRP A 113 15.73 8.32 7.59
N LEU A 114 15.10 7.53 6.72
CA LEU A 114 14.19 6.46 7.11
C LEU A 114 14.98 5.26 7.65
N LYS A 115 14.91 5.07 8.95
CA LYS A 115 15.65 4.00 9.65
C LYS A 115 14.85 2.71 9.73
N GLN A 116 13.55 2.81 9.98
CA GLN A 116 12.69 1.66 10.24
C GLN A 116 11.24 1.95 9.93
N ILE A 117 10.53 0.93 9.43
CA ILE A 117 9.07 0.90 9.35
C ILE A 117 8.61 -0.30 10.17
N THR A 118 7.75 -0.07 11.15
CA THR A 118 7.12 -1.12 11.96
C THR A 118 5.67 -1.27 11.51
N LEU A 119 5.32 -2.46 11.03
CA LEU A 119 3.99 -2.78 10.51
C LEU A 119 3.23 -3.63 11.52
N ILE A 120 1.99 -3.26 11.81
CA ILE A 120 1.12 -3.96 12.75
C ILE A 120 -0.22 -4.22 12.08
N GLU A 121 -0.53 -5.50 11.84
CA GLU A 121 -1.72 -5.93 11.12
C GLU A 121 -2.16 -7.32 11.58
N PRO A 122 -3.45 -7.55 11.94
CA PRO A 122 -3.94 -8.85 12.35
C PRO A 122 -4.05 -9.85 11.18
N SER A 123 -4.27 -9.40 9.94
CA SER A 123 -4.26 -10.28 8.77
C SER A 123 -2.82 -10.63 8.38
N LYS A 124 -2.43 -11.88 8.61
CA LYS A 124 -1.09 -12.36 8.25
C LYS A 124 -0.78 -12.16 6.76
N ILE A 125 -1.72 -12.50 5.89
CA ILE A 125 -1.52 -12.39 4.42
C ILE A 125 -1.44 -10.93 3.97
N ALA A 126 -2.19 -10.02 4.62
CA ALA A 126 -2.08 -8.59 4.35
C ALA A 126 -0.72 -8.04 4.83
N LEU A 127 -0.26 -8.47 6.00
CA LEU A 127 1.05 -8.10 6.53
C LEU A 127 2.19 -8.59 5.61
N GLU A 128 2.16 -9.85 5.17
CA GLU A 128 3.12 -10.39 4.19
C GLU A 128 3.13 -9.55 2.89
N ARG A 129 1.97 -9.10 2.42
CA ARG A 129 1.85 -8.22 1.27
C ARG A 129 2.46 -6.83 1.54
N ALA A 130 2.24 -6.27 2.72
CA ALA A 130 2.83 -4.99 3.13
C ALA A 130 4.36 -5.07 3.18
N GLU A 131 4.91 -6.16 3.70
CA GLU A 131 6.36 -6.42 3.70
C GLU A 131 6.92 -6.44 2.28
N ILE A 132 6.26 -7.16 1.35
CA ILE A 132 6.66 -7.19 -0.07
C ILE A 132 6.67 -5.77 -0.66
N ASN A 133 5.65 -4.98 -0.39
CA ASN A 133 5.50 -3.63 -0.92
C ASN A 133 6.57 -2.65 -0.40
N LEU A 134 7.13 -2.91 0.77
CA LEU A 134 8.07 -2.03 1.47
C LEU A 134 9.52 -2.54 1.51
N THR A 135 9.80 -3.71 0.94
CA THR A 135 11.16 -4.34 0.92
C THR A 135 12.03 -3.82 -0.24
N ILE A 136 11.81 -2.64 -0.75
CA ILE A 136 12.45 -2.15 -1.97
C ILE A 136 13.45 -1.06 -1.67
#